data_b7d7be7fc9bbc67628b70b26395c0e2d
#
_entry.id   b7d7be7fc9bbc67628b70b26395c0e2d
#
_cell.length_a   1.000
_cell.length_b   1.000
_cell.length_c   1.000
_cell.angle_alpha   90.00
_cell.angle_beta   90.00
_cell.angle_gamma   90.00
#
_symmetry.space_group_name_H-M   'P 1'
#
loop_
_entity.id
_entity.type
_entity.pdbx_description
1 polymer ?
#
loop_
_entity_poly.entity_id
_entity_poly.type
_entity_poly.pdbx_seq_one_letter_code
_entity_poly.pdbx_strand_id
1 'polypeptide(L)'
;MKAIQIPAPSALQVVDIAKPEAKSGEVLLKIKFVGFCGSDLNTFLGRNPMVKLPVIPGHEVGAVIEAIGPDVPAGFEPGMSVTVNPYTNCGTCAACRNGRVNACEHNETFGVQRNGAMGEYLSLPWQKVIPATDISPRDCALIEPMSVGFHAVSRGQVTDIDTVLVIGCGMIGCGVIVRAALRGATVI
;
A
#
# COMPACT_ATOMS: atom_id res chain seq x y z
N MET A 1 -11.74 -6.07 17.25
CA MET A 1 -10.32 -6.09 16.91
C MET A 1 -9.66 -4.78 17.32
N LYS A 2 -8.36 -4.82 17.60
CA LYS A 2 -7.62 -3.61 17.93
C LYS A 2 -7.08 -2.91 16.66
N ALA A 3 -7.06 -1.58 16.70
CA ALA A 3 -6.46 -0.78 15.65
C ALA A 3 -5.77 0.46 16.26
N ILE A 4 -4.76 0.98 15.57
CA ILE A 4 -4.10 2.25 15.91
C ILE A 4 -4.82 3.35 15.13
N GLN A 5 -5.30 4.36 15.82
CA GLN A 5 -6.04 5.49 15.24
C GLN A 5 -5.34 6.80 15.56
N ILE A 6 -5.31 7.70 14.59
CA ILE A 6 -4.95 9.10 14.75
C ILE A 6 -6.27 9.90 14.87
N PRO A 7 -6.72 10.26 16.08
CA PRO A 7 -7.99 10.98 16.27
C PRO A 7 -7.88 12.47 15.99
N ALA A 8 -6.71 13.06 16.23
CA ALA A 8 -6.39 14.47 16.03
C ALA A 8 -4.88 14.63 15.80
N PRO A 9 -4.39 15.77 15.29
CA PRO A 9 -2.97 16.03 15.16
C PRO A 9 -2.20 15.80 16.46
N SER A 10 -1.07 15.12 16.36
CA SER A 10 -0.18 14.74 17.48
C SER A 10 -0.83 13.83 18.55
N ALA A 11 -1.96 13.21 18.23
CA ALA A 11 -2.63 12.26 19.10
C ALA A 11 -2.65 10.87 18.44
N LEU A 12 -2.40 9.85 19.26
CA LEU A 12 -2.44 8.44 18.85
C LEU A 12 -3.18 7.64 19.92
N GLN A 13 -4.04 6.73 19.50
CA GLN A 13 -4.75 5.86 20.42
C GLN A 13 -4.94 4.45 19.85
N VAL A 14 -5.06 3.47 20.75
CA VAL A 14 -5.53 2.13 20.39
C VAL A 14 -7.01 2.09 20.60
N VAL A 15 -7.76 1.68 19.58
CA VAL A 15 -9.22 1.58 19.61
C VAL A 15 -9.66 0.14 19.41
N ASP A 16 -10.78 -0.20 19.99
CA ASP A 16 -11.49 -1.46 19.70
C ASP A 16 -12.59 -1.17 18.69
N ILE A 17 -12.51 -1.83 17.53
CA ILE A 17 -13.48 -1.72 16.44
C ILE A 17 -14.00 -3.11 16.04
N ALA A 18 -15.12 -3.18 15.35
CA ALA A 18 -15.63 -4.44 14.81
C ALA A 18 -14.61 -5.07 13.83
N LYS A 19 -14.43 -6.39 13.93
CA LYS A 19 -13.66 -7.14 12.91
C LYS A 19 -14.45 -7.07 11.60
N PRO A 20 -13.83 -6.64 10.48
CA PRO A 20 -14.52 -6.65 9.20
C PRO A 20 -14.79 -8.08 8.72
N GLU A 21 -15.79 -8.22 7.86
CA GLU A 21 -16.09 -9.47 7.15
C GLU A 21 -15.79 -9.30 5.68
N ALA A 22 -15.41 -10.39 5.00
CA ALA A 22 -15.22 -10.39 3.55
C ALA A 22 -16.60 -10.38 2.87
N LYS A 23 -16.96 -9.27 2.26
CA LYS A 23 -18.19 -9.14 1.46
C LYS A 23 -17.99 -9.76 0.07
N SER A 24 -19.05 -9.76 -0.76
CA SER A 24 -18.95 -10.15 -2.17
C SER A 24 -17.86 -9.34 -2.88
N GLY A 25 -16.94 -10.03 -3.56
CA GLY A 25 -15.78 -9.44 -4.24
C GLY A 25 -14.66 -8.95 -3.31
N GLU A 26 -14.71 -9.24 -2.00
CA GLU A 26 -13.70 -8.81 -1.03
C GLU A 26 -12.91 -9.99 -0.45
N VAL A 27 -11.68 -9.69 -0.05
CA VAL A 27 -10.80 -10.59 0.69
C VAL A 27 -10.52 -10.00 2.05
N LEU A 28 -10.70 -10.78 3.11
CA LEU A 28 -10.31 -10.42 4.47
C LEU A 28 -8.87 -10.82 4.70
N LEU A 29 -8.05 -9.86 5.06
CA LEU A 29 -6.65 -10.03 5.38
C LEU A 29 -6.43 -9.99 6.89
N LYS A 30 -5.60 -10.90 7.38
CA LYS A 30 -4.98 -10.81 8.71
C LYS A 30 -3.64 -10.12 8.55
N ILE A 31 -3.54 -8.92 9.10
CA ILE A 31 -2.33 -8.10 8.99
C ILE A 31 -1.21 -8.72 9.85
N LYS A 32 -0.03 -8.83 9.27
CA LYS A 32 1.17 -9.35 9.95
C LYS A 32 2.22 -8.29 10.14
N PHE A 33 2.43 -7.45 9.14
CA PHE A 33 3.38 -6.35 9.15
C PHE A 33 2.79 -5.15 8.43
N VAL A 34 3.07 -3.97 8.94
CA VAL A 34 2.75 -2.69 8.29
C VAL A 34 4.00 -1.83 8.37
N GLY A 35 4.45 -1.33 7.23
CA GLY A 35 5.51 -0.34 7.17
C GLY A 35 5.01 1.03 7.65
N PHE A 36 5.93 1.85 8.11
CA PHE A 36 5.63 3.21 8.56
C PHE A 36 6.17 4.22 7.54
N CYS A 37 5.27 4.82 6.80
CA CYS A 37 5.58 5.80 5.76
C CYS A 37 5.73 7.21 6.33
N GLY A 38 6.51 8.05 5.65
CA GLY A 38 6.57 9.48 5.94
C GLY A 38 5.21 10.19 5.82
N SER A 39 4.27 9.66 5.04
CA SER A 39 2.90 10.16 4.94
C SER A 39 2.09 9.89 6.22
N ASP A 40 2.34 8.78 6.94
CA ASP A 40 1.72 8.49 8.23
C ASP A 40 2.22 9.49 9.29
N LEU A 41 3.53 9.80 9.28
CA LEU A 41 4.10 10.83 10.13
C LEU A 41 3.48 12.20 9.84
N ASN A 42 3.34 12.59 8.58
CA ASN A 42 2.71 13.85 8.19
C ASN A 42 1.23 13.89 8.58
N THR A 43 0.53 12.77 8.53
CA THR A 43 -0.85 12.63 9.02
C THR A 43 -0.88 12.85 10.55
N PHE A 44 0.00 12.19 11.29
CA PHE A 44 0.12 12.38 12.75
C PHE A 44 0.40 13.83 13.12
N LEU A 45 1.29 14.51 12.40
CA LEU A 45 1.63 15.91 12.63
C LEU A 45 0.57 16.91 12.12
N GLY A 46 -0.55 16.44 11.53
CA GLY A 46 -1.58 17.30 10.96
C GLY A 46 -1.14 18.07 9.69
N ARG A 47 -0.11 17.60 9.01
CA ARG A 47 0.49 18.24 7.82
C ARG A 47 0.00 17.65 6.49
N ASN A 48 -0.76 16.57 6.52
CA ASN A 48 -1.29 15.93 5.31
C ASN A 48 -2.69 16.49 4.98
N PRO A 49 -2.83 17.34 3.95
CA PRO A 49 -4.10 18.00 3.64
C PRO A 49 -5.16 17.05 3.07
N MET A 50 -4.77 15.85 2.65
CA MET A 50 -5.68 14.87 2.06
C MET A 50 -6.39 13.99 3.09
N VAL A 51 -5.96 14.07 4.35
CA VAL A 51 -6.49 13.21 5.42
C VAL A 51 -7.63 13.90 6.16
N LYS A 52 -8.71 13.16 6.38
CA LYS A 52 -9.78 13.55 7.32
C LYS A 52 -9.67 12.69 8.57
N LEU A 53 -9.43 13.34 9.70
CA LEU A 53 -9.35 12.67 11.00
C LEU A 53 -10.75 12.45 11.59
N PRO A 54 -10.98 11.37 12.37
CA PRO A 54 -10.00 10.33 12.73
C PRO A 54 -9.72 9.34 11.60
N VAL A 55 -8.51 8.78 11.56
CA VAL A 55 -8.11 7.78 10.56
C VAL A 55 -7.26 6.67 11.18
N ILE A 56 -7.38 5.45 10.68
CA ILE A 56 -6.44 4.35 10.91
C ILE A 56 -5.40 4.43 9.79
N PRO A 57 -4.11 4.71 10.07
CA PRO A 57 -3.09 4.84 9.04
C PRO A 57 -2.60 3.49 8.51
N GLY A 58 -1.58 3.50 7.64
CA GLY A 58 -0.86 2.32 7.15
C GLY A 58 -1.34 1.82 5.80
N HIS A 59 -0.39 1.72 4.86
CA HIS A 59 -0.62 1.27 3.48
C HIS A 59 0.51 0.40 2.92
N GLU A 60 1.61 0.25 3.65
CA GLU A 60 2.72 -0.65 3.32
C GLU A 60 2.46 -2.01 4.01
N VAL A 61 1.80 -2.94 3.32
CA VAL A 61 1.13 -4.08 3.95
C VAL A 61 1.80 -5.41 3.62
N GLY A 62 2.08 -6.18 4.67
CA GLY A 62 2.36 -7.61 4.58
C GLY A 62 1.33 -8.38 5.39
N ALA A 63 0.56 -9.24 4.74
CA ALA A 63 -0.56 -9.92 5.34
C ALA A 63 -0.68 -11.37 4.88
N VAL A 64 -1.60 -12.10 5.50
CA VAL A 64 -2.08 -13.38 4.99
C VAL A 64 -3.60 -13.30 4.79
N ILE A 65 -4.10 -14.04 3.80
CA ILE A 65 -5.54 -14.16 3.59
C ILE A 65 -6.15 -14.93 4.76
N GLU A 66 -7.14 -14.34 5.42
CA GLU A 66 -7.92 -14.94 6.50
C GLU A 66 -9.19 -15.61 5.97
N ALA A 67 -9.91 -14.90 5.10
CA ALA A 67 -11.15 -15.40 4.49
C ALA A 67 -11.38 -14.74 3.12
N ILE A 68 -12.20 -15.38 2.31
CA ILE A 68 -12.55 -14.96 0.95
C ILE A 68 -14.07 -14.82 0.88
N GLY A 69 -14.53 -13.67 0.42
CA GLY A 69 -15.95 -13.41 0.17
C GLY A 69 -16.45 -14.09 -1.11
N PRO A 70 -17.77 -14.15 -1.30
CA PRO A 70 -18.34 -14.58 -2.57
C PRO A 70 -17.80 -13.77 -3.76
N ASP A 71 -17.87 -14.31 -4.98
CA ASP A 71 -17.50 -13.66 -6.24
C ASP A 71 -16.01 -13.24 -6.36
N VAL A 72 -15.14 -13.72 -5.49
CA VAL A 72 -13.69 -13.61 -5.66
C VAL A 72 -13.24 -14.73 -6.61
N PRO A 73 -12.45 -14.40 -7.66
CA PRO A 73 -12.00 -15.41 -8.63
C PRO A 73 -11.06 -16.45 -8.00
N ALA A 74 -10.88 -17.58 -8.65
CA ALA A 74 -9.89 -18.58 -8.27
C ALA A 74 -8.46 -17.98 -8.22
N GLY A 75 -7.60 -18.55 -7.38
CA GLY A 75 -6.22 -18.10 -7.19
C GLY A 75 -5.98 -17.33 -5.89
N PHE A 76 -7.02 -17.16 -5.08
CA PHE A 76 -6.91 -16.65 -3.71
C PHE A 76 -7.29 -17.77 -2.75
N GLU A 77 -6.45 -18.03 -1.75
CA GLU A 77 -6.68 -19.09 -0.75
C GLU A 77 -6.31 -18.59 0.66
N PRO A 78 -7.06 -18.97 1.70
CA PRO A 78 -6.68 -18.69 3.08
C PRO A 78 -5.26 -19.19 3.38
N GLY A 79 -4.48 -18.36 4.10
CA GLY A 79 -3.09 -18.64 4.41
C GLY A 79 -2.07 -18.09 3.41
N MET A 80 -2.47 -17.68 2.21
CA MET A 80 -1.56 -17.05 1.24
C MET A 80 -0.96 -15.76 1.77
N SER A 81 0.36 -15.60 1.61
CA SER A 81 1.04 -14.31 1.80
C SER A 81 0.64 -13.33 0.71
N VAL A 82 0.35 -12.10 1.09
CA VAL A 82 -0.10 -11.05 0.17
C VAL A 82 0.45 -9.68 0.56
N THR A 83 0.60 -8.81 -0.44
CA THR A 83 0.63 -7.37 -0.25
C THR A 83 -0.62 -6.74 -0.88
N VAL A 84 -0.73 -5.41 -0.81
CA VAL A 84 -1.90 -4.70 -1.35
C VAL A 84 -1.48 -3.55 -2.27
N ASN A 85 -2.33 -3.25 -3.24
CA ASN A 85 -2.29 -1.96 -3.92
C ASN A 85 -3.18 -0.99 -3.11
N PRO A 86 -2.62 0.02 -2.42
CA PRO A 86 -3.40 0.86 -1.53
C PRO A 86 -4.32 1.86 -2.24
N TYR A 87 -4.18 2.02 -3.54
CA TYR A 87 -4.93 2.99 -4.32
C TYR A 87 -6.25 2.40 -4.84
N THR A 88 -7.35 3.11 -4.61
CA THR A 88 -8.65 2.76 -5.21
C THR A 88 -8.82 3.43 -6.57
N ASN A 89 -9.85 3.02 -7.30
CA ASN A 89 -10.26 3.69 -8.53
C ASN A 89 -11.74 3.41 -8.80
N CYS A 90 -12.45 4.41 -9.34
CA CYS A 90 -13.90 4.30 -9.54
C CYS A 90 -14.32 3.51 -10.80
N GLY A 91 -13.42 3.32 -11.76
CA GLY A 91 -13.70 2.65 -13.03
C GLY A 91 -14.50 3.49 -14.05
N THR A 92 -15.12 4.59 -13.65
CA THR A 92 -16.11 5.33 -14.47
C THR A 92 -15.68 6.73 -14.91
N CYS A 93 -14.74 7.38 -14.20
CA CYS A 93 -14.25 8.71 -14.58
C CYS A 93 -13.42 8.68 -15.88
N ALA A 94 -13.14 9.84 -16.45
CA ALA A 94 -12.41 9.96 -17.70
C ALA A 94 -11.03 9.28 -17.65
N ALA A 95 -10.29 9.45 -16.57
CA ALA A 95 -8.99 8.81 -16.37
C ALA A 95 -9.10 7.28 -16.36
N CYS A 96 -10.06 6.74 -15.59
CA CYS A 96 -10.27 5.29 -15.51
C CYS A 96 -10.66 4.68 -16.86
N ARG A 97 -11.56 5.32 -17.59
CA ARG A 97 -11.99 4.87 -18.93
C ARG A 97 -10.85 4.88 -19.95
N ASN A 98 -9.85 5.72 -19.74
CA ASN A 98 -8.61 5.78 -20.56
C ASN A 98 -7.48 4.88 -20.01
N GLY A 99 -7.76 3.96 -19.08
CA GLY A 99 -6.76 3.06 -18.48
C GLY A 99 -5.76 3.75 -17.54
N ARG A 100 -5.97 5.02 -17.20
CA ARG A 100 -5.10 5.80 -16.29
C ARG A 100 -5.67 5.80 -14.87
N VAL A 101 -5.84 4.60 -14.29
CA VAL A 101 -6.48 4.42 -12.98
C VAL A 101 -5.75 5.14 -11.84
N ASN A 102 -4.43 5.35 -11.97
CA ASN A 102 -3.63 6.13 -11.04
C ASN A 102 -3.98 7.62 -11.00
N ALA A 103 -4.64 8.13 -12.03
CA ALA A 103 -5.14 9.51 -12.13
C ALA A 103 -6.65 9.60 -11.90
N CYS A 104 -7.23 8.59 -11.22
CA CYS A 104 -8.66 8.60 -10.90
C CYS A 104 -9.00 9.80 -10.02
N GLU A 105 -9.98 10.61 -10.45
CA GLU A 105 -10.46 11.78 -9.69
C GLU A 105 -11.17 11.42 -8.37
N HIS A 106 -11.57 10.16 -8.22
CA HIS A 106 -12.18 9.59 -7.00
C HIS A 106 -11.24 8.59 -6.32
N ASN A 107 -9.92 8.72 -6.50
CA ASN A 107 -8.97 7.87 -5.81
C ASN A 107 -9.03 8.11 -4.30
N GLU A 108 -9.07 7.01 -3.56
CA GLU A 108 -8.89 7.00 -2.11
C GLU A 108 -7.77 6.02 -1.76
N THR A 109 -6.79 6.50 -1.02
CA THR A 109 -5.68 5.67 -0.56
C THR A 109 -5.96 5.14 0.84
N PHE A 110 -5.78 3.84 1.05
CA PHE A 110 -5.84 3.24 2.39
C PHE A 110 -4.83 3.92 3.32
N GLY A 111 -5.26 4.23 4.54
CA GLY A 111 -4.44 4.95 5.51
C GLY A 111 -4.32 6.46 5.28
N VAL A 112 -4.98 7.00 4.26
CA VAL A 112 -4.99 8.43 3.92
C VAL A 112 -6.42 8.96 3.86
N GLN A 113 -7.17 8.71 2.78
CA GLN A 113 -8.56 9.15 2.65
C GLN A 113 -9.56 8.17 3.27
N ARG A 114 -9.15 6.94 3.51
CA ARG A 114 -9.92 5.90 4.17
C ARG A 114 -9.04 5.11 5.12
N ASN A 115 -9.65 4.37 6.06
CA ASN A 115 -8.92 3.57 7.03
C ASN A 115 -7.97 2.59 6.36
N GLY A 116 -6.75 2.48 6.91
CA GLY A 116 -5.65 1.64 6.45
C GLY A 116 -5.46 0.39 7.29
N ALA A 117 -4.25 -0.12 7.24
CA ALA A 117 -3.88 -1.44 7.72
C ALA A 117 -3.27 -1.48 9.14
N MET A 118 -3.16 -0.36 9.85
CA MET A 118 -2.69 -0.38 11.25
C MET A 118 -3.77 -0.90 12.21
N GLY A 119 -4.23 -2.13 11.94
CA GLY A 119 -5.18 -2.92 12.72
C GLY A 119 -4.93 -4.39 12.50
N GLU A 120 -5.64 -5.26 13.24
CA GLU A 120 -5.44 -6.71 13.14
C GLU A 120 -5.95 -7.30 11.81
N TYR A 121 -7.00 -6.70 11.22
CA TYR A 121 -7.63 -7.17 9.99
C TYR A 121 -8.02 -6.01 9.08
N LEU A 122 -8.02 -6.27 7.76
CA LEU A 122 -8.46 -5.35 6.72
C LEU A 122 -9.25 -6.14 5.66
N SER A 123 -10.43 -5.65 5.29
CA SER A 123 -11.19 -6.18 4.14
C SER A 123 -11.09 -5.20 2.96
N LEU A 124 -10.83 -5.73 1.77
CA LEU A 124 -10.69 -4.91 0.56
C LEU A 124 -11.04 -5.72 -0.70
N PRO A 125 -11.38 -5.02 -1.82
CA PRO A 125 -11.64 -5.69 -3.09
C PRO A 125 -10.48 -6.57 -3.53
N TRP A 126 -10.77 -7.76 -4.04
CA TRP A 126 -9.76 -8.73 -4.47
C TRP A 126 -8.77 -8.15 -5.50
N GLN A 127 -9.21 -7.22 -6.36
CA GLN A 127 -8.37 -6.55 -7.36
C GLN A 127 -7.22 -5.73 -6.74
N LYS A 128 -7.31 -5.45 -5.44
CA LYS A 128 -6.29 -4.71 -4.68
C LYS A 128 -5.38 -5.62 -3.88
N VAL A 129 -5.66 -6.91 -3.83
CA VAL A 129 -4.83 -7.92 -3.18
C VAL A 129 -3.88 -8.52 -4.19
N ILE A 130 -2.59 -8.51 -3.87
CA ILE A 130 -1.52 -9.03 -4.74
C ILE A 130 -0.94 -10.28 -4.05
N PRO A 131 -1.23 -11.49 -4.56
CA PRO A 131 -0.62 -12.72 -4.06
C PRO A 131 0.91 -12.69 -4.18
N ALA A 132 1.59 -13.16 -3.13
CA ALA A 132 3.05 -13.21 -3.03
C ALA A 132 3.46 -14.46 -2.23
N THR A 133 3.07 -15.64 -2.72
CA THR A 133 3.13 -16.92 -2.01
C THR A 133 4.54 -17.33 -1.59
N ASP A 134 5.54 -16.96 -2.41
CA ASP A 134 6.96 -17.29 -2.17
C ASP A 134 7.71 -16.22 -1.35
N ILE A 135 7.00 -15.20 -0.88
CA ILE A 135 7.56 -14.07 -0.14
C ILE A 135 6.97 -14.07 1.28
N SER A 136 7.81 -13.85 2.29
CA SER A 136 7.32 -13.75 3.65
C SER A 136 6.39 -12.54 3.83
N PRO A 137 5.40 -12.58 4.73
CA PRO A 137 4.57 -11.40 5.01
C PRO A 137 5.38 -10.18 5.45
N ARG A 138 6.54 -10.38 6.08
CA ARG A 138 7.46 -9.29 6.44
C ARG A 138 7.99 -8.59 5.20
N ASP A 139 8.46 -9.37 4.22
CA ASP A 139 9.03 -8.84 2.98
C ASP A 139 7.94 -8.27 2.07
N CYS A 140 6.73 -8.81 2.13
CA CYS A 140 5.56 -8.25 1.44
C CYS A 140 5.30 -6.78 1.81
N ALA A 141 5.55 -6.38 3.08
CA ALA A 141 5.40 -4.99 3.51
C ALA A 141 6.40 -4.02 2.86
N LEU A 142 7.48 -4.53 2.27
CA LEU A 142 8.48 -3.72 1.56
C LEU A 142 8.12 -3.47 0.10
N ILE A 143 7.17 -4.21 -0.46
CA ILE A 143 6.85 -4.18 -1.90
C ILE A 143 6.30 -2.80 -2.31
N GLU A 144 5.36 -2.25 -1.52
CA GLU A 144 4.77 -0.94 -1.83
C GLU A 144 5.83 0.16 -1.89
N PRO A 145 6.62 0.45 -0.83
CA PRO A 145 7.58 1.55 -0.87
C PRO A 145 8.71 1.34 -1.90
N MET A 146 9.13 0.09 -2.14
CA MET A 146 10.10 -0.20 -3.20
C MET A 146 9.51 0.03 -4.59
N SER A 147 8.21 -0.24 -4.79
CA SER A 147 7.54 -0.01 -6.07
C SER A 147 7.53 1.46 -6.47
N VAL A 148 7.51 2.37 -5.52
CA VAL A 148 7.62 3.83 -5.75
C VAL A 148 8.98 4.16 -6.36
N GLY A 149 10.08 3.63 -5.79
CA GLY A 149 11.43 3.79 -6.34
C GLY A 149 11.57 3.16 -7.74
N PHE A 150 11.01 1.97 -7.94
CA PHE A 150 11.00 1.28 -9.24
C PHE A 150 10.24 2.09 -10.29
N HIS A 151 9.11 2.68 -9.91
CA HIS A 151 8.34 3.56 -10.78
C HIS A 151 9.13 4.82 -11.16
N ALA A 152 9.81 5.45 -10.21
CA ALA A 152 10.65 6.63 -10.46
C ALA A 152 11.73 6.35 -11.51
N VAL A 153 12.46 5.24 -11.38
CA VAL A 153 13.48 4.81 -12.35
C VAL A 153 12.85 4.54 -13.73
N SER A 154 11.66 3.95 -13.76
CA SER A 154 10.94 3.71 -15.01
C SER A 154 10.48 5.01 -15.67
N ARG A 155 10.03 6.00 -14.88
CA ARG A 155 9.66 7.32 -15.38
C ARG A 155 10.86 8.13 -15.86
N GLY A 156 12.03 7.96 -15.21
CA GLY A 156 13.30 8.53 -15.64
C GLY A 156 13.88 7.87 -16.90
N GLN A 157 13.26 6.78 -17.39
CA GLN A 157 13.72 6.01 -18.55
C GLN A 157 15.19 5.57 -18.45
N VAL A 158 15.66 5.34 -17.21
CA VAL A 158 17.05 4.97 -16.94
C VAL A 158 17.47 3.72 -17.72
N THR A 159 18.66 3.77 -18.31
CA THR A 159 19.29 2.71 -19.11
C THR A 159 20.69 2.38 -18.58
N ASP A 160 21.37 1.44 -19.20
CA ASP A 160 22.73 0.98 -18.86
C ASP A 160 23.84 2.00 -19.13
N ILE A 161 23.56 3.03 -19.93
CA ILE A 161 24.51 4.12 -20.20
C ILE A 161 24.42 5.28 -19.19
N ASP A 162 23.43 5.25 -18.31
CA ASP A 162 23.17 6.35 -17.37
C ASP A 162 23.99 6.25 -16.09
N THR A 163 24.27 7.40 -15.49
CA THR A 163 24.75 7.53 -14.13
C THR A 163 23.65 8.17 -13.27
N VAL A 164 23.21 7.46 -12.26
CA VAL A 164 22.09 7.86 -11.38
C VAL A 164 22.61 8.25 -10.01
N LEU A 165 22.43 9.51 -9.64
CA LEU A 165 22.71 10.00 -8.29
C LEU A 165 21.47 9.81 -7.42
N VAL A 166 21.62 9.11 -6.29
CA VAL A 166 20.54 8.89 -5.33
C VAL A 166 20.85 9.61 -4.02
N ILE A 167 20.07 10.64 -3.70
CA ILE A 167 20.22 11.41 -2.47
C ILE A 167 19.22 10.88 -1.43
N GLY A 168 19.74 10.10 -0.46
CA GLY A 168 18.96 9.48 0.61
C GLY A 168 18.67 8.00 0.38
N CYS A 169 19.01 7.17 1.39
CA CYS A 169 18.89 5.71 1.37
C CYS A 169 17.73 5.22 2.26
N GLY A 170 16.60 5.93 2.28
CA GLY A 170 15.34 5.41 2.81
C GLY A 170 14.75 4.35 1.87
N MET A 171 13.60 3.76 2.23
CA MET A 171 13.01 2.65 1.45
C MET A 171 12.82 2.99 -0.04
N ILE A 172 12.35 4.20 -0.37
CA ILE A 172 12.19 4.65 -1.76
C ILE A 172 13.57 4.75 -2.44
N GLY A 173 14.56 5.37 -1.77
CA GLY A 173 15.93 5.46 -2.29
C GLY A 173 16.56 4.09 -2.54
N CYS A 174 16.39 3.13 -1.62
CA CYS A 174 16.80 1.74 -1.81
C CYS A 174 16.13 1.12 -3.05
N GLY A 175 14.83 1.36 -3.25
CA GLY A 175 14.11 0.91 -4.45
C GLY A 175 14.70 1.51 -5.73
N VAL A 176 15.04 2.81 -5.72
CA VAL A 176 15.72 3.47 -6.87
C VAL A 176 17.06 2.82 -7.14
N ILE A 177 17.92 2.64 -6.12
CA ILE A 177 19.25 2.04 -6.23
C ILE A 177 19.15 0.64 -6.86
N VAL A 178 18.32 -0.23 -6.28
CA VAL A 178 18.13 -1.59 -6.78
C VAL A 178 17.64 -1.59 -8.22
N ARG A 179 16.63 -0.80 -8.54
CA ARG A 179 16.06 -0.78 -9.88
C ARG A 179 17.00 -0.20 -10.93
N ALA A 180 17.75 0.86 -10.61
CA ALA A 180 18.73 1.44 -11.51
C ALA A 180 19.89 0.47 -11.78
N ALA A 181 20.41 -0.17 -10.72
CA ALA A 181 21.44 -1.20 -10.85
C ALA A 181 20.97 -2.41 -11.69
N LEU A 182 19.73 -2.87 -11.52
CA LEU A 182 19.14 -3.94 -12.34
C LEU A 182 18.96 -3.54 -13.82
N ARG A 183 18.97 -2.26 -14.14
CA ARG A 183 18.98 -1.76 -15.52
C ARG A 183 20.41 -1.58 -16.09
N GLY A 184 21.44 -1.87 -15.31
CA GLY A 184 22.83 -1.72 -15.70
C GLY A 184 23.41 -0.33 -15.49
N ALA A 185 22.65 0.63 -14.97
CA ALA A 185 23.11 1.98 -14.71
C ALA A 185 24.18 2.02 -13.61
N THR A 186 25.10 2.98 -13.73
CA THR A 186 26.01 3.32 -12.63
C THR A 186 25.23 4.10 -11.56
N VAL A 187 25.29 3.66 -10.30
CA VAL A 187 24.57 4.31 -9.19
C VAL A 187 25.57 4.90 -8.20
N ILE A 188 25.37 6.16 -7.82
CA ILE A 188 26.19 6.92 -6.86
C ILE A 188 25.30 7.62 -5.83
#